data_6be65835d6d60536d4d5ab93ec14e5b6
#
_entry.id   6be65835d6d60536d4d5ab93ec14e5b6
#
_cell.length_a   1.000
_cell.length_b   1.000
_cell.length_c   1.000
_cell.angle_alpha   90.00
_cell.angle_beta   90.00
_cell.angle_gamma   90.00
#
_symmetry.space_group_name_H-M   'P 1'
#
loop_
_entity.id
_entity.type
_entity.pdbx_description
1 polymer ?
#
loop_
_entity_poly.entity_id
_entity_poly.type
_entity_poly.pdbx_seq_one_letter_code
_entity_poly.pdbx_strand_id
1 'polypeptide(L)'
;MAIRRRRRERMERVVGVPGLWATAYGNVGSSIYYALGLVAAYALGLTPLVFLFAGLIFAATAITYTEGTAMFPEAGGSSSFARHAFNEGAAFGAAWGQMLNYIITIAISAFFVPHYLGVFWAPLRENPWDIIVGIGVVALLALINTVGIKEAAKLNIGLALLDLGTQLILVIVGLVIL
;
A
#
# COMPACT_ATOMS: atom_id res chain seq x y z
N MET A 1 -37.59 -14.08 -30.11
CA MET A 1 -36.34 -13.33 -30.00
C MET A 1 -35.85 -13.43 -28.55
N ALA A 2 -34.94 -14.35 -28.25
CA ALA A 2 -34.53 -14.69 -26.89
C ALA A 2 -33.48 -13.70 -26.43
N ILE A 3 -33.84 -12.89 -25.43
CA ILE A 3 -32.91 -11.96 -24.75
C ILE A 3 -31.91 -12.84 -23.98
N ARG A 4 -30.70 -13.00 -24.53
CA ARG A 4 -29.56 -13.64 -23.88
C ARG A 4 -29.25 -12.83 -22.62
N ARG A 5 -29.73 -13.28 -21.44
CA ARG A 5 -29.28 -12.75 -20.14
C ARG A 5 -27.77 -12.88 -20.13
N ARG A 6 -27.04 -11.74 -20.26
CA ARG A 6 -25.63 -11.66 -19.97
C ARG A 6 -25.45 -12.14 -18.52
N ARG A 7 -24.92 -13.36 -18.37
CA ARG A 7 -24.42 -13.85 -17.08
C ARG A 7 -23.38 -12.82 -16.65
N ARG A 8 -23.67 -12.02 -15.63
CA ARG A 8 -22.65 -11.19 -14.98
C ARG A 8 -21.59 -12.19 -14.51
N GLU A 9 -20.45 -12.19 -15.15
CA GLU A 9 -19.27 -12.92 -14.67
C GLU A 9 -18.95 -12.32 -13.31
N ARG A 10 -19.34 -13.03 -12.26
CA ARG A 10 -18.91 -12.67 -10.90
C ARG A 10 -17.42 -12.92 -10.86
N MET A 11 -16.63 -11.88 -10.67
CA MET A 11 -15.21 -12.04 -10.43
C MET A 11 -15.03 -13.04 -9.28
N GLU A 12 -14.23 -14.07 -9.50
CA GLU A 12 -13.92 -15.05 -8.45
C GLU A 12 -13.25 -14.36 -7.29
N ARG A 13 -13.70 -14.64 -6.07
CA ARG A 13 -13.05 -14.18 -4.84
C ARG A 13 -11.81 -15.02 -4.61
N VAL A 14 -10.70 -14.60 -5.17
CA VAL A 14 -9.43 -15.32 -5.18
C VAL A 14 -8.59 -15.00 -3.95
N VAL A 15 -8.76 -13.81 -3.39
CA VAL A 15 -8.00 -13.31 -2.23
C VAL A 15 -8.87 -13.38 -0.99
N GLY A 16 -8.42 -14.15 0.00
CA GLY A 16 -9.09 -14.24 1.30
C GLY A 16 -8.76 -13.05 2.23
N VAL A 17 -9.39 -13.04 3.41
CA VAL A 17 -9.18 -12.00 4.44
C VAL A 17 -7.69 -11.79 4.78
N PRO A 18 -6.85 -12.84 4.97
CA PRO A 18 -5.43 -12.63 5.25
C PRO A 18 -4.68 -11.92 4.13
N GLY A 19 -5.00 -12.22 2.86
CA GLY A 19 -4.38 -11.55 1.72
C GLY A 19 -4.80 -10.08 1.61
N LEU A 20 -6.07 -9.78 1.85
CA LEU A 20 -6.56 -8.39 1.88
C LEU A 20 -5.93 -7.60 3.03
N TRP A 21 -5.84 -8.22 4.22
CA TRP A 21 -5.16 -7.61 5.37
C TRP A 21 -3.69 -7.32 5.04
N ALA A 22 -2.96 -8.28 4.49
CA ALA A 22 -1.55 -8.11 4.15
C ALA A 22 -1.35 -6.99 3.10
N THR A 23 -2.25 -6.87 2.13
CA THR A 23 -2.20 -5.79 1.14
C THR A 23 -2.44 -4.42 1.77
N ALA A 24 -3.44 -4.31 2.64
CA ALA A 24 -3.73 -3.06 3.36
C ALA A 24 -2.60 -2.70 4.32
N TYR A 25 -2.11 -3.67 5.10
CA TYR A 25 -0.99 -3.50 6.01
C TYR A 25 0.30 -3.09 5.28
N GLY A 26 0.65 -3.76 4.19
CA GLY A 26 1.85 -3.45 3.42
C GLY A 26 1.84 -2.04 2.82
N ASN A 27 0.66 -1.54 2.44
CA ASN A 27 0.51 -0.18 1.93
C ASN A 27 0.75 0.88 3.03
N VAL A 28 0.34 0.61 4.26
CA VAL A 28 0.58 1.51 5.42
C VAL A 28 1.99 1.31 5.97
N GLY A 29 2.41 0.06 6.18
CA GLY A 29 3.69 -0.31 6.77
C GLY A 29 4.89 0.21 5.99
N SER A 30 4.86 0.11 4.66
CA SER A 30 5.94 0.62 3.82
C SER A 30 6.17 2.12 4.01
N SER A 31 5.14 2.89 4.30
CA SER A 31 5.22 4.33 4.51
C SER A 31 5.96 4.71 5.81
N ILE A 32 5.94 3.86 6.82
CA ILE A 32 6.63 4.10 8.09
C ILE A 32 8.14 4.25 7.86
N TYR A 33 8.72 3.43 7.02
CA TYR A 33 10.17 3.40 6.80
C TYR A 33 10.74 4.69 6.20
N TYR A 34 9.97 5.43 5.39
CA TYR A 34 10.44 6.71 4.85
C TYR A 34 9.80 7.91 5.55
N ALA A 35 8.58 7.79 6.07
CA ALA A 35 7.89 8.88 6.73
C ALA A 35 8.42 9.15 8.14
N LEU A 36 8.81 8.12 8.90
CA LEU A 36 9.27 8.26 10.28
C LEU A 36 10.47 9.19 10.39
N GLY A 37 11.49 8.97 9.57
CA GLY A 37 12.70 9.80 9.57
C GLY A 37 12.41 11.25 9.18
N LEU A 38 11.57 11.45 8.17
CA LEU A 38 11.18 12.78 7.71
C LEU A 38 10.38 13.53 8.79
N VAL A 39 9.38 12.88 9.37
CA VAL A 39 8.56 13.48 10.44
C VAL A 39 9.41 13.78 11.66
N ALA A 40 10.31 12.88 12.05
CA ALA A 40 11.21 13.08 13.18
C ALA A 40 12.12 14.31 12.99
N ALA A 41 12.59 14.55 11.77
CA ALA A 41 13.43 15.70 11.46
C ALA A 41 12.71 17.05 11.63
N TYR A 42 11.39 17.10 11.36
CA TYR A 42 10.61 18.35 11.45
C TYR A 42 9.81 18.47 12.75
N ALA A 43 9.26 17.39 13.26
CA ALA A 43 8.43 17.39 14.46
C ALA A 43 9.23 17.24 15.76
N LEU A 44 10.51 16.87 15.65
CA LEU A 44 11.40 16.67 16.79
C LEU A 44 10.74 15.74 17.84
N GLY A 45 10.71 16.13 19.10
CA GLY A 45 10.08 15.35 20.18
C GLY A 45 8.55 15.17 20.08
N LEU A 46 7.86 15.89 19.18
CA LEU A 46 6.42 15.79 18.96
C LEU A 46 6.04 14.68 17.96
N THR A 47 7.01 13.95 17.40
CA THR A 47 6.78 12.87 16.43
C THR A 47 5.68 11.89 16.85
N PRO A 48 5.60 11.37 18.08
CA PRO A 48 4.52 10.48 18.50
C PRO A 48 3.13 11.12 18.42
N LEU A 49 3.00 12.40 18.76
CA LEU A 49 1.73 13.13 18.66
C LEU A 49 1.29 13.30 17.22
N VAL A 50 2.22 13.64 16.32
CA VAL A 50 1.93 13.76 14.88
C VAL A 50 1.38 12.44 14.34
N PHE A 51 2.03 11.31 14.65
CA PHE A 51 1.54 9.99 14.22
C PHE A 51 0.22 9.60 14.89
N LEU A 52 -0.02 9.97 16.15
CA LEU A 52 -1.30 9.76 16.82
C LEU A 52 -2.43 10.47 16.07
N PHE A 53 -2.27 11.75 15.78
CA PHE A 53 -3.29 12.54 15.05
C PHE A 53 -3.48 12.01 13.62
N ALA A 54 -2.42 11.70 12.90
CA ALA A 54 -2.49 11.09 11.59
C ALA A 54 -3.24 9.74 11.62
N GLY A 55 -2.96 8.92 12.64
CA GLY A 55 -3.65 7.65 12.87
C GLY A 55 -5.15 7.81 13.14
N LEU A 56 -5.55 8.82 13.91
CA LEU A 56 -6.96 9.13 14.15
C LEU A 56 -7.69 9.55 12.87
N ILE A 57 -7.06 10.40 12.04
CA ILE A 57 -7.61 10.79 10.74
C ILE A 57 -7.72 9.58 9.81
N PHE A 58 -6.69 8.74 9.80
CA PHE A 58 -6.71 7.49 9.02
C PHE A 58 -7.85 6.56 9.48
N ALA A 59 -8.01 6.37 10.79
CA ALA A 59 -9.09 5.53 11.34
C ALA A 59 -10.47 6.07 10.96
N ALA A 60 -10.71 7.37 11.05
CA ALA A 60 -11.95 8.00 10.61
C ALA A 60 -12.21 7.76 9.12
N THR A 61 -11.18 7.91 8.27
CA THR A 61 -11.27 7.63 6.84
C THR A 61 -11.58 6.14 6.58
N ALA A 62 -10.92 5.21 7.30
CA ALA A 62 -11.15 3.79 7.15
C ALA A 62 -12.60 3.39 7.52
N ILE A 63 -13.16 3.99 8.57
CA ILE A 63 -14.58 3.78 8.96
C ILE A 63 -15.50 4.23 7.83
N THR A 64 -15.27 5.42 7.25
CA THR A 64 -16.06 5.93 6.11
C THR A 64 -16.00 5.01 4.90
N TYR A 65 -14.80 4.46 4.59
CA TYR A 65 -14.65 3.49 3.51
C TYR A 65 -15.37 2.16 3.80
N THR A 66 -15.39 1.72 5.05
CA THR A 66 -16.13 0.51 5.46
C THR A 66 -17.62 0.71 5.26
N GLU A 67 -18.16 1.85 5.64
CA GLU A 67 -19.55 2.21 5.42
C GLU A 67 -19.88 2.28 3.92
N GLY A 68 -19.07 2.99 3.14
CA GLY A 68 -19.23 3.07 1.69
C GLY A 68 -19.21 1.71 1.00
N THR A 69 -18.35 0.79 1.45
CA THR A 69 -18.28 -0.57 0.91
C THR A 69 -19.51 -1.41 1.27
N ALA A 70 -20.09 -1.18 2.44
CA ALA A 70 -21.35 -1.83 2.86
C ALA A 70 -22.54 -1.31 2.05
N MET A 71 -22.57 -0.01 1.74
CA MET A 71 -23.63 0.61 0.94
C MET A 71 -23.53 0.23 -0.55
N PHE A 72 -22.32 0.18 -1.10
CA PHE A 72 -22.06 -0.06 -2.52
C PHE A 72 -21.12 -1.27 -2.70
N PRO A 73 -21.63 -2.51 -2.63
CA PRO A 73 -20.83 -3.73 -2.70
C PRO A 73 -20.38 -4.05 -4.13
N GLU A 74 -19.71 -3.13 -4.78
CA GLU A 74 -19.18 -3.25 -6.14
C GLU A 74 -17.68 -2.95 -6.18
N ALA A 75 -17.01 -3.36 -7.26
CA ALA A 75 -15.62 -3.03 -7.48
C ALA A 75 -15.47 -1.57 -7.91
N GLY A 76 -14.48 -0.85 -7.35
CA GLY A 76 -14.23 0.55 -7.72
C GLY A 76 -13.77 1.42 -6.54
N GLY A 77 -14.08 1.05 -5.30
CA GLY A 77 -13.69 1.81 -4.12
C GLY A 77 -14.10 3.28 -4.21
N SER A 78 -13.16 4.21 -4.03
CA SER A 78 -13.42 5.66 -4.04
C SER A 78 -14.08 6.15 -5.32
N SER A 79 -13.77 5.57 -6.48
CA SER A 79 -14.38 5.96 -7.74
C SER A 79 -15.86 5.55 -7.84
N SER A 80 -16.20 4.38 -7.28
CA SER A 80 -17.60 3.96 -7.18
C SER A 80 -18.39 4.85 -6.22
N PHE A 81 -17.83 5.16 -5.05
CA PHE A 81 -18.48 6.06 -4.09
C PHE A 81 -18.68 7.45 -4.67
N ALA A 82 -17.68 8.00 -5.37
CA ALA A 82 -17.79 9.29 -6.04
C ALA A 82 -18.86 9.31 -7.15
N ARG A 83 -19.01 8.18 -7.88
CA ARG A 83 -20.05 8.02 -8.89
C ARG A 83 -21.45 8.11 -8.30
N HIS A 84 -21.68 7.40 -7.20
CA HIS A 84 -22.99 7.37 -6.54
C HIS A 84 -23.31 8.67 -5.81
N ALA A 85 -22.29 9.32 -5.21
CA ALA A 85 -22.49 10.55 -4.47
C ALA A 85 -22.63 11.79 -5.37
N PHE A 86 -21.97 11.80 -6.52
CA PHE A 86 -21.90 12.98 -7.39
C PHE A 86 -22.24 12.64 -8.85
N ASN A 87 -21.25 12.26 -9.66
CA ASN A 87 -21.41 11.96 -11.08
C ASN A 87 -20.18 11.22 -11.66
N GLU A 88 -20.25 10.88 -12.96
CA GLU A 88 -19.18 10.21 -13.68
C GLU A 88 -17.86 11.02 -13.76
N GLY A 89 -17.95 12.35 -13.83
CA GLY A 89 -16.76 13.21 -13.83
C GLY A 89 -16.00 13.16 -12.51
N ALA A 90 -16.72 13.19 -11.38
CA ALA A 90 -16.14 13.01 -10.04
C ALA A 90 -15.53 11.60 -9.87
N ALA A 91 -16.21 10.57 -10.39
CA ALA A 91 -15.71 9.20 -10.39
C ALA A 91 -14.40 9.06 -11.18
N PHE A 92 -14.32 9.69 -12.34
CA PHE A 92 -13.09 9.72 -13.14
C PHE A 92 -11.95 10.43 -12.39
N GLY A 93 -12.23 11.59 -11.79
CA GLY A 93 -11.24 12.33 -10.98
C GLY A 93 -10.72 11.50 -9.82
N ALA A 94 -11.61 10.81 -9.09
CA ALA A 94 -11.24 9.91 -7.99
C ALA A 94 -10.37 8.73 -8.47
N ALA A 95 -10.73 8.10 -9.58
CA ALA A 95 -9.97 7.01 -10.18
C ALA A 95 -8.58 7.47 -10.65
N TRP A 96 -8.51 8.63 -11.29
CA TRP A 96 -7.26 9.23 -11.74
C TRP A 96 -6.33 9.56 -10.57
N GLY A 97 -6.86 10.22 -9.54
CA GLY A 97 -6.10 10.52 -8.33
C GLY A 97 -5.58 9.27 -7.63
N GLN A 98 -6.40 8.22 -7.54
CA GLN A 98 -5.98 6.93 -6.97
C GLN A 98 -4.87 6.26 -7.80
N MET A 99 -4.96 6.31 -9.13
CA MET A 99 -3.93 5.79 -10.02
C MET A 99 -2.60 6.53 -9.82
N LEU A 100 -2.63 7.86 -9.77
CA LEU A 100 -1.44 8.67 -9.50
C LEU A 100 -0.82 8.34 -8.14
N ASN A 101 -1.65 8.18 -7.11
CA ASN A 101 -1.19 7.78 -5.78
C ASN A 101 -0.43 6.45 -5.81
N TYR A 102 -0.94 5.44 -6.52
CA TYR A 102 -0.23 4.16 -6.65
C TYR A 102 1.08 4.28 -7.43
N ILE A 103 1.10 5.03 -8.52
CA ILE A 103 2.33 5.26 -9.32
C ILE A 103 3.40 5.91 -8.45
N ILE A 104 3.05 6.96 -7.72
CA ILE A 104 3.98 7.68 -6.83
C ILE A 104 4.46 6.76 -5.71
N THR A 105 3.58 5.99 -5.08
CA THR A 105 3.93 5.05 -4.01
C THR A 105 4.91 3.98 -4.49
N ILE A 106 4.67 3.40 -5.68
CA ILE A 106 5.58 2.42 -6.29
C ILE A 106 6.95 3.06 -6.56
N ALA A 107 6.98 4.26 -7.12
CA ALA A 107 8.22 4.96 -7.45
C ALA A 107 9.05 5.25 -6.19
N ILE A 108 8.41 5.77 -5.13
CA ILE A 108 9.07 6.04 -3.84
C ILE A 108 9.60 4.74 -3.23
N SER A 109 8.78 3.69 -3.19
CA SER A 109 9.20 2.39 -2.63
C SER A 109 10.37 1.80 -3.39
N ALA A 110 10.34 1.84 -4.72
CA ALA A 110 11.43 1.35 -5.57
C ALA A 110 12.73 2.14 -5.37
N PHE A 111 12.63 3.45 -5.15
CA PHE A 111 13.79 4.30 -4.85
C PHE A 111 14.45 3.95 -3.51
N PHE A 112 13.67 3.65 -2.48
CA PHE A 112 14.21 3.34 -1.16
C PHE A 112 14.86 1.96 -1.05
N VAL A 113 14.44 0.96 -1.84
CA VAL A 113 15.00 -0.40 -1.77
C VAL A 113 16.52 -0.43 -1.93
N PRO A 114 17.14 0.12 -2.99
CA PRO A 114 18.60 0.12 -3.13
C PRO A 114 19.29 0.90 -2.02
N HIS A 115 18.67 1.97 -1.51
CA HIS A 115 19.22 2.76 -0.40
C HIS A 115 19.31 1.95 0.89
N TYR A 116 18.31 1.11 1.20
CA TYR A 116 18.37 0.19 2.34
C TYR A 116 19.37 -0.93 2.12
N LEU A 117 19.41 -1.53 0.94
CA LEU A 117 20.39 -2.56 0.59
C LEU A 117 21.83 -2.02 0.58
N GLY A 118 21.99 -0.72 0.42
CA GLY A 118 23.27 -0.03 0.50
C GLY A 118 23.96 -0.09 1.87
N VAL A 119 23.27 -0.60 2.92
CA VAL A 119 23.90 -0.96 4.20
C VAL A 119 24.87 -2.14 4.03
N PHE A 120 24.54 -3.07 3.13
CA PHE A 120 25.37 -4.25 2.84
C PHE A 120 26.40 -3.97 1.75
N TRP A 121 26.07 -3.09 0.79
CA TRP A 121 26.93 -2.74 -0.32
C TRP A 121 26.72 -1.28 -0.73
N ALA A 122 27.64 -0.41 -0.26
CA ALA A 122 27.53 1.04 -0.40
C ALA A 122 27.27 1.57 -1.83
N PRO A 123 27.84 0.98 -2.92
CA PRO A 123 27.58 1.45 -4.27
C PRO A 123 26.10 1.44 -4.70
N LEU A 124 25.25 0.64 -4.03
CA LEU A 124 23.80 0.61 -4.33
C LEU A 124 23.07 1.95 -4.06
N ARG A 125 23.69 2.86 -3.32
CA ARG A 125 23.16 4.20 -3.03
C ARG A 125 23.52 5.23 -4.09
N GLU A 126 24.40 4.87 -5.02
CA GLU A 126 24.96 5.78 -6.00
C GLU A 126 24.49 5.41 -7.41
N ASN A 127 24.41 6.45 -8.25
CA ASN A 127 24.10 6.29 -9.65
C ASN A 127 25.26 5.55 -10.39
N PRO A 128 24.99 4.57 -11.26
CA PRO A 128 23.69 4.16 -11.79
C PRO A 128 23.02 2.98 -11.05
N TRP A 129 23.63 2.44 -9.98
CA TRP A 129 23.17 1.21 -9.33
C TRP A 129 21.83 1.35 -8.63
N ASP A 130 21.54 2.50 -8.03
CA ASP A 130 20.24 2.82 -7.41
C ASP A 130 19.09 2.70 -8.42
N ILE A 131 19.27 3.25 -9.62
CA ILE A 131 18.27 3.21 -10.69
C ILE A 131 18.10 1.79 -11.23
N ILE A 132 19.22 1.09 -11.50
CA ILE A 132 19.18 -0.27 -12.06
C ILE A 132 18.47 -1.23 -11.12
N VAL A 133 18.80 -1.18 -9.83
CA VAL A 133 18.17 -2.03 -8.82
C VAL A 133 16.71 -1.65 -8.60
N GLY A 134 16.38 -0.36 -8.55
CA GLY A 134 15.00 0.11 -8.45
C GLY A 134 14.13 -0.39 -9.61
N ILE A 135 14.60 -0.25 -10.84
CA ILE A 135 13.91 -0.78 -12.04
C ILE A 135 13.80 -2.31 -11.96
N GLY A 136 14.86 -2.99 -11.55
CA GLY A 136 14.87 -4.44 -11.39
C GLY A 136 13.81 -4.94 -10.40
N VAL A 137 13.65 -4.26 -9.27
CA VAL A 137 12.63 -4.58 -8.25
C VAL A 137 11.23 -4.39 -8.83
N VAL A 138 10.97 -3.26 -9.50
CA VAL A 138 9.64 -3.02 -10.12
C VAL A 138 9.34 -4.07 -11.19
N ALA A 139 10.31 -4.39 -12.04
CA ALA A 139 10.15 -5.41 -13.08
C ALA A 139 9.89 -6.80 -12.49
N LEU A 140 10.61 -7.18 -11.44
CA LEU A 140 10.43 -8.45 -10.72
C LEU A 140 9.02 -8.55 -10.13
N LEU A 141 8.57 -7.51 -9.42
CA LEU A 141 7.24 -7.49 -8.82
C LEU A 141 6.14 -7.49 -9.88
N ALA A 142 6.32 -6.76 -10.99
CA ALA A 142 5.40 -6.80 -12.12
C ALA A 142 5.31 -8.21 -12.71
N LEU A 143 6.44 -8.88 -12.89
CA LEU A 143 6.50 -10.26 -13.38
C LEU A 143 5.76 -11.23 -12.43
N ILE A 144 5.98 -11.14 -11.12
CA ILE A 144 5.27 -11.96 -10.13
C ILE A 144 3.75 -11.73 -10.22
N ASN A 145 3.32 -10.49 -10.39
CA ASN A 145 1.91 -10.17 -10.55
C ASN A 145 1.29 -10.74 -11.84
N THR A 146 2.08 -10.89 -12.91
CA THR A 146 1.59 -11.52 -14.16
C THR A 146 1.43 -13.04 -14.03
N VAL A 147 2.16 -13.68 -13.12
CA VAL A 147 2.04 -15.14 -12.85
C VAL A 147 0.69 -15.45 -12.20
N GLY A 148 0.19 -14.60 -11.32
CA GLY A 148 -1.15 -14.74 -10.77
C GLY A 148 -1.35 -14.05 -9.41
N ILE A 149 -2.56 -13.56 -9.22
CA ILE A 149 -2.97 -12.84 -7.99
C ILE A 149 -2.80 -13.70 -6.72
N LYS A 150 -3.00 -15.01 -6.82
CA LYS A 150 -2.85 -15.93 -5.68
C LYS A 150 -1.41 -16.00 -5.17
N GLU A 151 -0.46 -16.10 -6.08
CA GLU A 151 0.96 -16.19 -5.74
C GLU A 151 1.48 -14.85 -5.20
N ALA A 152 1.08 -13.75 -5.83
CA ALA A 152 1.37 -12.41 -5.32
C ALA A 152 0.80 -12.20 -3.90
N ALA A 153 -0.42 -12.66 -3.63
CA ALA A 153 -1.04 -12.56 -2.30
C ALA A 153 -0.30 -13.38 -1.24
N LYS A 154 0.18 -14.59 -1.56
CA LYS A 154 0.98 -15.41 -0.63
C LYS A 154 2.30 -14.74 -0.29
N LEU A 155 3.02 -14.23 -1.29
CA LEU A 155 4.24 -13.47 -1.09
C LEU A 155 4.00 -12.27 -0.19
N ASN A 156 2.94 -11.52 -0.46
CA ASN A 156 2.57 -10.34 0.31
C ASN A 156 2.27 -10.67 1.79
N ILE A 157 1.56 -11.77 2.07
CA ILE A 157 1.33 -12.24 3.44
C ILE A 157 2.66 -12.56 4.15
N GLY A 158 3.56 -13.26 3.49
CA GLY A 158 4.88 -13.60 4.04
C GLY A 158 5.70 -12.35 4.38
N LEU A 159 5.75 -11.38 3.46
CA LEU A 159 6.44 -10.12 3.66
C LEU A 159 5.79 -9.26 4.76
N ALA A 160 4.46 -9.21 4.83
CA ALA A 160 3.74 -8.47 5.87
C ALA A 160 4.00 -9.04 7.26
N LEU A 161 4.07 -10.37 7.41
CA LEU A 161 4.39 -11.01 8.68
C LEU A 161 5.85 -10.76 9.09
N LEU A 162 6.78 -10.79 8.14
CA LEU A 162 8.19 -10.49 8.39
C LEU A 162 8.35 -9.02 8.83
N ASP A 163 7.67 -8.11 8.15
CA ASP A 163 7.68 -6.69 8.47
C ASP A 163 7.10 -6.41 9.87
N LEU A 164 5.94 -6.98 10.18
CA LEU A 164 5.34 -6.88 11.52
C LEU A 164 6.28 -7.42 12.60
N GLY A 165 6.95 -8.54 12.33
CA GLY A 165 7.94 -9.13 13.23
C GLY A 165 9.12 -8.19 13.49
N THR A 166 9.68 -7.57 12.45
CA THR A 166 10.77 -6.60 12.59
C THR A 166 10.34 -5.36 13.35
N GLN A 167 9.14 -4.83 13.12
CA GLN A 167 8.61 -3.69 13.86
C GLN A 167 8.42 -4.00 15.34
N LEU A 168 7.89 -5.18 15.68
CA LEU A 168 7.76 -5.62 17.08
C LEU A 168 9.12 -5.72 17.77
N ILE A 169 10.12 -6.28 17.10
CA ILE A 169 11.49 -6.34 17.64
C ILE A 169 12.03 -4.94 17.89
N LEU A 170 11.86 -4.02 16.94
CA LEU A 170 12.33 -2.64 17.09
C LEU A 170 11.64 -1.93 18.27
N VAL A 171 10.34 -2.13 18.46
CA VAL A 171 9.60 -1.57 19.61
C VAL A 171 10.12 -2.13 20.93
N ILE A 172 10.29 -3.47 21.02
CA ILE A 172 10.80 -4.11 22.23
C ILE A 172 12.20 -3.62 22.57
N VAL A 173 13.10 -3.62 21.58
CA VAL A 173 14.48 -3.15 21.76
C VAL A 173 14.49 -1.67 22.15
N GLY A 174 13.67 -0.84 21.51
CA GLY A 174 13.56 0.58 21.87
C GLY A 174 13.09 0.80 23.31
N LEU A 175 12.12 0.01 23.78
CA LEU A 175 11.65 0.10 25.16
C LEU A 175 12.64 -0.42 26.21
N VAL A 176 13.53 -1.34 25.82
CA VAL A 176 14.57 -1.89 26.73
C VAL A 176 15.77 -0.96 26.83
N ILE A 177 16.06 -0.17 25.78
CA ILE A 177 17.21 0.75 25.76
C ILE A 177 16.85 2.12 26.38
N LEU A 178 15.58 2.50 26.44
CA LEU A 178 15.09 3.72 27.11
C LEU A 178 15.14 3.58 28.63
#